data_9428aacc1242c8942531c249af0d9180
#
_entry.id   9428aacc1242c8942531c249af0d9180
#
_cell.length_a   1.000
_cell.length_b   1.000
_cell.length_c   1.000
_cell.angle_alpha   90.00
_cell.angle_beta   90.00
_cell.angle_gamma   90.00
#
_symmetry.space_group_name_H-M   'P 1'
#
loop_
_entity.id
_entity.type
_entity.pdbx_description
1 polymer ?
#
loop_
_entity_poly.entity_id
_entity_poly.type
_entity_poly.pdbx_seq_one_letter_code
_entity_poly.pdbx_strand_id
1 'polypeptide(L)'
;MKTIKILFADDDLKYSMLLKRFLEAEGYEVTYAGNGNIALQQFPLIKPDLVLLDINMPELNGFEVAAKIRKQNHQVLIFFLSDRSDKADRLKGFDLQANDYLAKPFYPEELLARIRE
;
A
#
# COMPACT_ATOMS: atom_id res chain seq x y z
N MET A 1 -16.93 -6.69 -15.56
CA MET A 1 -15.60 -6.89 -14.96
C MET A 1 -15.53 -6.27 -13.58
N LYS A 2 -14.84 -6.93 -12.68
CA LYS A 2 -14.70 -6.44 -11.33
C LYS A 2 -13.70 -5.27 -11.29
N THR A 3 -14.08 -4.15 -10.68
CA THR A 3 -13.17 -3.04 -10.44
C THR A 3 -12.22 -3.42 -9.29
N ILE A 4 -10.92 -3.23 -9.51
CA ILE A 4 -9.92 -3.51 -8.48
C ILE A 4 -9.91 -2.36 -7.47
N LYS A 5 -10.05 -2.72 -6.20
CA LYS A 5 -10.06 -1.75 -5.09
C LYS A 5 -8.70 -1.70 -4.43
N ILE A 6 -8.18 -0.50 -4.27
CA ILE A 6 -6.87 -0.25 -3.66
C ILE A 6 -7.06 0.61 -2.41
N LEU A 7 -6.50 0.16 -1.29
CA LEU A 7 -6.37 0.97 -0.09
C LEU A 7 -4.94 1.48 -0.05
N PHE A 8 -4.76 2.80 -0.01
CA PHE A 8 -3.45 3.42 -0.09
C PHE A 8 -3.19 4.26 1.16
N ALA A 9 -2.20 3.87 1.95
CA ALA A 9 -1.83 4.56 3.19
C ALA A 9 -0.46 5.22 3.06
N ASP A 10 -0.42 6.54 3.25
CA ASP A 10 0.79 7.34 3.18
C ASP A 10 0.49 8.67 3.86
N ASP A 11 1.42 9.21 4.64
CA ASP A 11 1.21 10.47 5.34
C ASP A 11 1.58 11.72 4.50
N ASP A 12 2.16 11.53 3.32
CA ASP A 12 2.43 12.63 2.39
C ASP A 12 1.22 12.87 1.49
N LEU A 13 0.36 13.80 1.91
CA LEU A 13 -0.90 14.06 1.23
C LEU A 13 -0.70 14.49 -0.23
N LYS A 14 0.25 15.37 -0.47
CA LYS A 14 0.46 15.94 -1.82
C LYS A 14 0.87 14.86 -2.82
N TYR A 15 1.87 14.07 -2.44
CA TYR A 15 2.33 12.96 -3.27
C TYR A 15 1.21 11.93 -3.47
N SER A 16 0.50 11.62 -2.39
CA SER A 16 -0.54 10.60 -2.42
C SER A 16 -1.69 10.97 -3.33
N MET A 17 -2.07 12.25 -3.36
CA MET A 17 -3.16 12.68 -4.24
C MET A 17 -2.78 12.56 -5.71
N LEU A 18 -1.52 12.81 -6.06
CA LEU A 18 -1.05 12.65 -7.43
C LEU A 18 -1.08 11.18 -7.84
N LEU A 19 -0.59 10.30 -6.98
CA LEU A 19 -0.58 8.87 -7.27
C LEU A 19 -1.99 8.31 -7.33
N LYS A 20 -2.87 8.75 -6.44
CA LYS A 20 -4.27 8.34 -6.45
C LYS A 20 -4.94 8.70 -7.77
N ARG A 21 -4.74 9.92 -8.25
CA ARG A 21 -5.32 10.35 -9.53
C ARG A 21 -4.81 9.52 -10.69
N PHE A 22 -3.51 9.21 -10.69
CA PHE A 22 -2.93 8.37 -11.73
C PHE A 22 -3.59 7.00 -11.76
N LEU A 23 -3.73 6.37 -10.61
CA LEU A 23 -4.32 5.03 -10.52
C LEU A 23 -5.80 5.05 -10.88
N GLU A 24 -6.54 6.06 -10.45
CA GLU A 24 -7.96 6.19 -10.80
C GLU A 24 -8.16 6.39 -12.31
N ALA A 25 -7.25 7.13 -12.95
CA ALA A 25 -7.30 7.30 -14.39
C ALA A 25 -7.07 5.98 -15.14
N GLU A 26 -6.39 5.04 -14.51
CA GLU A 26 -6.16 3.71 -15.07
C GLU A 26 -7.27 2.70 -14.74
N GLY A 27 -8.33 3.16 -14.08
CA GLY A 27 -9.51 2.34 -13.84
C GLY A 27 -9.60 1.70 -12.45
N TYR A 28 -8.69 2.02 -11.54
CA TYR A 28 -8.72 1.49 -10.19
C TYR A 28 -9.58 2.35 -9.27
N GLU A 29 -10.20 1.73 -8.28
CA GLU A 29 -10.92 2.45 -7.23
C GLU A 29 -9.97 2.59 -6.04
N VAL A 30 -9.59 3.81 -5.68
CA VAL A 30 -8.56 4.06 -4.68
C VAL A 30 -9.16 4.78 -3.49
N THR A 31 -8.97 4.20 -2.29
CA THR A 31 -9.30 4.85 -1.03
C THR A 31 -7.99 5.25 -0.36
N TYR A 32 -7.84 6.51 -0.04
CA TYR A 32 -6.65 7.04 0.60
C TYR A 32 -6.83 7.11 2.12
N ALA A 33 -5.81 6.69 2.86
CA ALA A 33 -5.72 6.82 4.31
C ALA A 33 -4.46 7.59 4.66
N GLY A 34 -4.60 8.66 5.43
CA GLY A 34 -3.47 9.53 5.77
C GLY A 34 -2.57 9.01 6.87
N ASN A 35 -2.93 7.90 7.51
CA ASN A 35 -2.11 7.23 8.52
C ASN A 35 -2.53 5.78 8.68
N GLY A 36 -1.75 5.03 9.46
CA GLY A 36 -1.98 3.59 9.64
C GLY A 36 -3.28 3.27 10.39
N ASN A 37 -3.67 4.09 11.36
CA ASN A 37 -4.90 3.85 12.11
C ASN A 37 -6.11 3.99 11.21
N ILE A 38 -6.15 5.01 10.35
CA ILE A 38 -7.23 5.18 9.39
C ILE A 38 -7.26 4.01 8.42
N ALA A 39 -6.10 3.56 7.95
CA ALA A 39 -6.03 2.41 7.04
C ALA A 39 -6.65 1.17 7.68
N LEU A 40 -6.35 0.90 8.95
CA LEU A 40 -6.91 -0.25 9.64
C LEU A 40 -8.40 -0.14 9.87
N GLN A 41 -8.93 1.07 10.08
CA GLN A 41 -10.37 1.29 10.20
C GLN A 41 -11.07 1.05 8.86
N GLN A 42 -10.45 1.47 7.77
CA GLN A 42 -11.03 1.36 6.43
C GLN A 42 -10.95 -0.06 5.87
N PHE A 43 -9.94 -0.82 6.25
CA PHE A 43 -9.65 -2.12 5.64
C PHE A 43 -10.86 -3.07 5.63
N PRO A 44 -11.52 -3.33 6.78
CA PRO A 44 -12.67 -4.26 6.77
C PRO A 44 -13.89 -3.71 6.05
N LEU A 45 -14.02 -2.39 5.94
CA LEU A 45 -15.15 -1.74 5.28
C LEU A 45 -15.01 -1.76 3.76
N ILE A 46 -13.81 -1.52 3.26
CA ILE A 46 -13.55 -1.42 1.83
C ILE A 46 -13.34 -2.80 1.20
N LYS A 47 -12.74 -3.72 1.92
CA LYS A 47 -12.35 -5.05 1.43
C LYS A 47 -11.50 -4.90 0.17
N PRO A 48 -10.33 -4.27 0.26
CA PRO A 48 -9.51 -4.02 -0.92
C PRO A 48 -8.92 -5.29 -1.49
N ASP A 49 -8.59 -5.24 -2.77
CA ASP A 49 -7.85 -6.30 -3.44
C ASP A 49 -6.35 -6.12 -3.26
N LEU A 50 -5.91 -4.87 -3.09
CA LEU A 50 -4.51 -4.49 -2.92
C LEU A 50 -4.40 -3.40 -1.87
N VAL A 51 -3.37 -3.50 -1.02
CA VAL A 51 -3.04 -2.47 -0.04
C VAL A 51 -1.65 -1.93 -0.38
N LEU A 52 -1.55 -0.62 -0.59
CA LEU A 52 -0.28 0.07 -0.79
C LEU A 52 0.06 0.77 0.52
N LEU A 53 1.20 0.44 1.11
CA LEU A 53 1.60 0.95 2.41
C LEU A 53 2.95 1.64 2.35
N ASP A 54 2.98 2.92 2.69
CA ASP A 54 4.23 3.57 3.02
C ASP A 54 4.72 3.04 4.37
N ILE A 55 6.01 2.83 4.51
CA ILE A 55 6.58 2.32 5.74
C ILE A 55 6.69 3.42 6.80
N ASN A 56 7.15 4.60 6.40
CA ASN A 56 7.42 5.70 7.35
C ASN A 56 6.17 6.53 7.59
N MET A 57 5.35 6.10 8.54
CA MET A 57 4.18 6.84 8.99
C MET A 57 4.23 7.03 10.49
N PRO A 58 3.72 8.16 11.02
CA PRO A 58 3.72 8.37 12.46
C PRO A 58 2.76 7.40 13.17
N GLU A 59 3.03 7.09 14.41
CA GLU A 59 2.28 6.22 15.31
C GLU A 59 2.36 4.75 14.91
N LEU A 60 1.74 4.37 13.79
CA LEU A 60 1.85 3.00 13.24
C LEU A 60 2.57 3.06 11.90
N ASN A 61 3.72 2.41 11.79
CA ASN A 61 4.42 2.35 10.51
C ASN A 61 3.78 1.28 9.61
N GLY A 62 4.24 1.23 8.35
CA GLY A 62 3.67 0.31 7.37
C GLY A 62 3.80 -1.16 7.75
N PHE A 63 4.89 -1.53 8.40
CA PHE A 63 5.07 -2.92 8.85
C PHE A 63 4.05 -3.30 9.91
N GLU A 64 3.77 -2.40 10.85
CA GLU A 64 2.78 -2.65 11.90
C GLU A 64 1.37 -2.78 11.32
N VAL A 65 1.05 -1.93 10.35
CA VAL A 65 -0.24 -2.01 9.65
C VAL A 65 -0.36 -3.34 8.92
N ALA A 66 0.68 -3.75 8.20
CA ALA A 66 0.67 -5.00 7.45
C ALA A 66 0.50 -6.21 8.38
N ALA A 67 1.17 -6.20 9.54
CA ALA A 67 1.04 -7.28 10.51
C ALA A 67 -0.40 -7.43 11.00
N LYS A 68 -1.07 -6.30 11.27
CA LYS A 68 -2.46 -6.32 11.71
C LYS A 68 -3.41 -6.76 10.59
N ILE A 69 -3.15 -6.35 9.35
CA ILE A 69 -3.94 -6.79 8.21
C ILE A 69 -3.80 -8.29 8.01
N ARG A 70 -2.58 -8.83 8.13
CA ARG A 70 -2.34 -10.26 7.96
C ARG A 70 -3.07 -11.12 9.00
N LYS A 71 -3.34 -10.59 10.17
CA LYS A 71 -4.17 -11.30 11.15
C LYS A 71 -5.62 -11.43 10.70
N GLN A 72 -6.10 -10.51 9.88
CA GLN A 72 -7.46 -10.52 9.37
C GLN A 72 -7.57 -11.23 8.03
N ASN A 73 -6.52 -11.13 7.19
CA ASN A 73 -6.57 -11.63 5.82
C ASN A 73 -5.16 -11.98 5.35
N HIS A 74 -4.96 -13.27 5.05
CA HIS A 74 -3.67 -13.79 4.59
C HIS A 74 -3.47 -13.65 3.08
N GLN A 75 -4.52 -13.30 2.34
CA GLN A 75 -4.51 -13.37 0.88
C GLN A 75 -4.48 -12.02 0.18
N VAL A 76 -4.88 -10.95 0.85
CA VAL A 76 -4.87 -9.63 0.22
C VAL A 76 -3.44 -9.27 -0.20
N LEU A 77 -3.31 -8.65 -1.38
CA LEU A 77 -2.00 -8.23 -1.85
C LEU A 77 -1.52 -7.01 -1.07
N ILE A 78 -0.27 -7.02 -0.64
CA ILE A 78 0.35 -5.89 0.07
C ILE A 78 1.63 -5.50 -0.66
N PHE A 79 1.71 -4.23 -1.08
CA PHE A 79 2.92 -3.64 -1.65
C PHE A 79 3.41 -2.56 -0.69
N PHE A 80 4.67 -2.62 -0.30
CA PHE A 80 5.30 -1.55 0.46
C PHE A 80 5.91 -0.52 -0.47
N LEU A 81 5.71 0.75 -0.15
CA LEU A 81 6.30 1.89 -0.89
C LEU A 81 7.11 2.70 0.11
N SER A 82 8.42 2.86 -0.12
CA SER A 82 9.23 3.54 0.87
C SER A 82 10.53 4.08 0.29
N ASP A 83 11.06 5.13 0.93
CA ASP A 83 12.44 5.58 0.70
C ASP A 83 13.45 4.72 1.46
N ARG A 84 12.97 3.78 2.29
CA ARG A 84 13.81 2.80 2.99
C ARG A 84 13.94 1.57 2.11
N SER A 85 15.14 1.29 1.63
CA SER A 85 15.35 0.21 0.66
C SER A 85 16.48 -0.74 1.06
N ASP A 86 16.90 -0.76 2.33
CA ASP A 86 17.95 -1.66 2.74
C ASP A 86 17.45 -3.11 2.81
N LYS A 87 18.41 -4.04 2.87
CA LYS A 87 18.11 -5.47 2.86
C LYS A 87 17.24 -5.89 4.05
N ALA A 88 17.51 -5.32 5.23
CA ALA A 88 16.77 -5.69 6.44
C ALA A 88 15.28 -5.32 6.31
N ASP A 89 14.98 -4.14 5.77
CA ASP A 89 13.60 -3.69 5.58
C ASP A 89 12.89 -4.57 4.54
N ARG A 90 13.57 -4.93 3.46
CA ARG A 90 12.99 -5.81 2.45
C ARG A 90 12.68 -7.19 3.01
N LEU A 91 13.59 -7.75 3.80
CA LEU A 91 13.38 -9.05 4.43
C LEU A 91 12.21 -9.00 5.42
N LYS A 92 12.08 -7.90 6.18
CA LYS A 92 10.96 -7.72 7.09
C LYS A 92 9.63 -7.67 6.34
N GLY A 93 9.60 -7.01 5.18
CA GLY A 93 8.41 -6.99 4.33
C GLY A 93 8.02 -8.38 3.87
N PHE A 94 8.99 -9.19 3.43
CA PHE A 94 8.72 -10.57 3.00
C PHE A 94 8.25 -11.45 4.15
N ASP A 95 8.76 -11.25 5.36
CA ASP A 95 8.29 -11.98 6.54
C ASP A 95 6.82 -11.70 6.84
N LEU A 96 6.32 -10.53 6.41
CA LEU A 96 4.90 -10.16 6.52
C LEU A 96 4.10 -10.59 5.30
N GLN A 97 4.69 -11.42 4.44
CA GLN A 97 4.07 -11.92 3.22
C GLN A 97 3.67 -10.80 2.27
N ALA A 98 4.53 -9.78 2.18
CA ALA A 98 4.34 -8.73 1.19
C ALA A 98 4.54 -9.30 -0.22
N ASN A 99 3.76 -8.80 -1.14
CA ASN A 99 3.81 -9.25 -2.54
C ASN A 99 4.79 -8.45 -3.36
N ASP A 100 5.14 -7.24 -2.92
CA ASP A 100 6.15 -6.44 -3.59
C ASP A 100 6.66 -5.33 -2.66
N TYR A 101 7.76 -4.71 -3.05
CA TYR A 101 8.42 -3.65 -2.29
C TYR A 101 9.05 -2.69 -3.30
N LEU A 102 8.50 -1.48 -3.41
CA LEU A 102 9.01 -0.47 -4.33
C LEU A 102 9.72 0.64 -3.57
N ALA A 103 10.96 0.92 -3.96
CA ALA A 103 11.74 2.01 -3.38
C ALA A 103 11.35 3.34 -4.02
N LYS A 104 11.15 4.37 -3.19
CA LYS A 104 10.94 5.73 -3.67
C LYS A 104 12.31 6.37 -3.97
N PRO A 105 12.40 7.21 -4.98
CA PRO A 105 11.36 7.57 -5.93
C PRO A 105 11.18 6.49 -7.00
N PHE A 106 9.95 6.33 -7.47
CA PHE A 106 9.66 5.44 -8.59
C PHE A 106 8.71 6.17 -9.56
N TYR A 107 8.66 5.70 -10.79
CA TYR A 107 7.68 6.22 -11.74
C TYR A 107 6.32 5.56 -11.47
N PRO A 108 5.20 6.31 -11.53
CA PRO A 108 3.88 5.70 -11.37
C PRO A 108 3.63 4.53 -12.32
N GLU A 109 4.20 4.57 -13.51
CA GLU A 109 4.10 3.49 -14.49
C GLU A 109 4.77 2.21 -14.00
N GLU A 110 5.82 2.33 -13.19
CA GLU A 110 6.47 1.17 -12.59
C GLU A 110 5.53 0.46 -11.60
N LEU A 111 4.86 1.23 -10.76
CA LEU A 111 3.86 0.69 -9.85
C LEU A 111 2.73 0.01 -10.63
N LEU A 112 2.25 0.68 -11.68
CA LEU A 112 1.19 0.13 -12.51
C LEU A 112 1.57 -1.21 -13.11
N ALA A 113 2.82 -1.34 -13.59
CA ALA A 113 3.32 -2.59 -14.13
C ALA A 113 3.32 -3.71 -13.09
N ARG A 114 3.69 -3.40 -11.84
CA ARG A 114 3.67 -4.37 -10.75
C ARG A 114 2.26 -4.81 -10.40
N ILE A 115 1.32 -3.88 -10.40
CA ILE A 115 -0.08 -4.20 -10.11
C ILE A 115 -0.65 -5.15 -11.16
N ARG A 116 -0.25 -4.98 -12.41
CA ARG A 116 -0.77 -5.78 -13.54
C ARG A 116 -0.19 -7.18 -13.64
N GLU A 117 0.82 -7.46 -12.86
CA GLU A 117 1.36 -8.82 -12.79
C GLU A 117 0.48 -9.75 -11.90
#